data_af1ed967969cd13fcc01e705951b5c6d
#
_entry.id   af1ed967969cd13fcc01e705951b5c6d
#
_cell.length_a   1.000
_cell.length_b   1.000
_cell.length_c   1.000
_cell.angle_alpha   90.00
_cell.angle_beta   90.00
_cell.angle_gamma   90.00
#
_symmetry.space_group_name_H-M   'P 1'
#
loop_
_entity.id
_entity.type
_entity.pdbx_description
1 polymer ?
#
loop_
_entity_poly.entity_id
_entity_poly.type
_entity_poly.pdbx_seq_one_letter_code
_entity_poly.pdbx_strand_id
1 'polypeptide(L)'
;MSELPIRPFEPQDRDAVIALHWELNRHEQTVSGDRALDREAAEACLADDEKQMAVRGGVALVAVIAGEIAGYVCCVLSDGGPFLRADLRRQAYVTTLVVGEAFRGRGVATALLDEAERFARAQDVAAIGVGVLAGNRGAEQLYQRFGFAPHAVEMVKRLR
;
A
#
# COMPACT_ATOMS: atom_id res chain seq x y z
N MET A 1 -10.95 15.97 -17.53
CA MET A 1 -9.75 15.19 -17.13
C MET A 1 -10.06 13.72 -17.33
N SER A 2 -9.24 13.04 -18.06
CA SER A 2 -9.43 11.59 -18.25
C SER A 2 -9.19 10.92 -16.89
N GLU A 3 -10.18 10.18 -16.41
CA GLU A 3 -10.07 9.38 -15.20
C GLU A 3 -8.92 8.38 -15.38
N LEU A 4 -8.02 8.28 -14.42
CA LEU A 4 -6.89 7.36 -14.50
C LEU A 4 -7.43 5.92 -14.45
N PRO A 5 -7.18 5.05 -15.44
CA PRO A 5 -7.71 3.69 -15.43
C PRO A 5 -7.13 2.89 -14.27
N ILE A 6 -8.00 2.49 -13.33
CA ILE A 6 -7.68 1.59 -12.24
C ILE A 6 -8.56 0.35 -12.36
N ARG A 7 -7.95 -0.81 -12.21
CA ARG A 7 -8.65 -2.09 -12.29
C ARG A 7 -8.09 -3.09 -11.29
N PRO A 8 -8.79 -4.18 -11.01
CA PRO A 8 -8.24 -5.28 -10.23
C PRO A 8 -6.91 -5.79 -10.80
N PHE A 9 -6.01 -6.15 -9.90
CA PHE A 9 -4.79 -6.89 -10.22
C PHE A 9 -5.16 -8.25 -10.81
N GLU A 10 -4.48 -8.63 -11.88
CA GLU A 10 -4.66 -9.90 -12.58
C GLU A 10 -3.33 -10.66 -12.68
N PRO A 11 -3.35 -12.00 -12.89
CA PRO A 11 -2.12 -12.79 -12.95
C PRO A 11 -1.08 -12.31 -13.99
N GLN A 12 -1.53 -11.73 -15.09
CA GLN A 12 -0.64 -11.17 -16.12
C GLN A 12 0.11 -9.91 -15.67
N ASP A 13 -0.34 -9.23 -14.60
CA ASP A 13 0.31 -8.04 -14.05
C ASP A 13 1.47 -8.39 -13.12
N ARG A 14 1.62 -9.67 -12.77
CA ARG A 14 2.51 -10.15 -11.71
C ARG A 14 3.94 -9.64 -11.87
N ASP A 15 4.54 -9.78 -13.03
CA ASP A 15 5.93 -9.36 -13.24
C ASP A 15 6.11 -7.84 -13.10
N ALA A 16 5.15 -7.06 -13.58
CA ALA A 16 5.17 -5.60 -13.45
C ALA A 16 5.00 -5.17 -11.97
N VAL A 17 4.12 -5.82 -11.23
CA VAL A 17 3.91 -5.54 -9.80
C VAL A 17 5.10 -5.95 -8.96
N ILE A 18 5.76 -7.08 -9.27
CA ILE A 18 7.04 -7.47 -8.63
C ILE A 18 8.11 -6.39 -8.87
N ALA A 19 8.21 -5.87 -10.09
CA ALA A 19 9.13 -4.77 -10.38
C ALA A 19 8.81 -3.51 -9.55
N LEU A 20 7.54 -3.19 -9.33
CA LEU A 20 7.13 -2.09 -8.43
C LEU A 20 7.50 -2.36 -6.97
N HIS A 21 7.33 -3.57 -6.46
CA HIS A 21 7.79 -3.94 -5.11
C HIS A 21 9.31 -3.79 -4.98
N TRP A 22 10.05 -4.15 -6.00
CA TRP A 22 11.50 -3.97 -6.00
C TRP A 22 11.90 -2.49 -5.97
N GLU A 23 11.23 -1.63 -6.75
CA GLU A 23 11.43 -0.18 -6.69
C GLU A 23 11.10 0.38 -5.29
N LEU A 24 10.01 -0.10 -4.68
CA LEU A 24 9.61 0.29 -3.32
C LEU A 24 10.69 -0.08 -2.31
N ASN A 25 11.17 -1.34 -2.32
CA ASN A 25 12.22 -1.80 -1.43
C ASN A 25 13.51 -0.97 -1.59
N ARG A 26 13.89 -0.66 -2.83
CA ARG A 26 15.05 0.21 -3.10
C ARG A 26 14.88 1.61 -2.51
N HIS A 27 13.71 2.21 -2.68
CA HIS A 27 13.43 3.52 -2.11
C HIS A 27 13.46 3.48 -0.59
N GLU A 28 12.76 2.53 0.03
CA GLU A 28 12.70 2.36 1.48
C GLU A 28 14.07 2.03 2.08
N GLN A 29 14.93 1.31 1.37
CA GLN A 29 16.31 1.06 1.80
C GLN A 29 17.08 2.36 2.03
N THR A 30 16.84 3.39 1.23
CA THR A 30 17.48 4.71 1.44
C THR A 30 16.99 5.42 2.71
N VAL A 31 15.81 5.04 3.21
CA VAL A 31 15.19 5.62 4.41
C VAL A 31 15.55 4.85 5.67
N SER A 32 15.38 3.52 5.66
CA SER A 32 15.50 2.67 6.86
C SER A 32 16.77 1.82 6.93
N GLY A 33 17.39 1.52 5.77
CA GLY A 33 18.62 0.74 5.69
C GLY A 33 18.46 -0.77 5.99
N ASP A 34 17.23 -1.30 5.96
CA ASP A 34 16.92 -2.69 6.36
C ASP A 34 16.11 -3.48 5.33
N ARG A 35 15.99 -2.98 4.10
CA ARG A 35 15.22 -3.65 3.04
C ARG A 35 16.09 -4.59 2.23
N ALA A 36 15.53 -5.78 1.92
CA ALA A 36 16.14 -6.70 0.96
C ALA A 36 15.96 -6.18 -0.48
N LEU A 37 17.02 -6.28 -1.30
CA LEU A 37 17.09 -5.65 -2.62
C LEU A 37 17.11 -6.68 -3.77
N ASP A 38 16.93 -7.96 -3.50
CA ASP A 38 16.84 -8.98 -4.52
C ASP A 38 15.41 -9.17 -5.03
N ARG A 39 15.30 -9.82 -6.20
CA ARG A 39 14.00 -10.09 -6.84
C ARG A 39 13.14 -11.04 -5.99
N GLU A 40 13.75 -12.01 -5.34
CA GLU A 40 13.06 -12.99 -4.51
C GLU A 40 12.31 -12.30 -3.35
N ALA A 41 12.92 -11.29 -2.73
CA ALA A 41 12.27 -10.48 -1.72
C ALA A 41 11.07 -9.71 -2.28
N ALA A 42 11.18 -9.14 -3.48
CA ALA A 42 10.06 -8.46 -4.13
C ALA A 42 8.90 -9.43 -4.46
N GLU A 43 9.22 -10.64 -4.93
CA GLU A 43 8.24 -11.71 -5.16
C GLU A 43 7.55 -12.12 -3.86
N ALA A 44 8.30 -12.23 -2.77
CA ALA A 44 7.77 -12.55 -1.44
C ALA A 44 6.85 -11.45 -0.90
N CYS A 45 7.13 -10.17 -1.19
CA CYS A 45 6.23 -9.06 -0.82
C CYS A 45 4.86 -9.18 -1.49
N LEU A 46 4.84 -9.45 -2.81
CA LEU A 46 3.56 -9.66 -3.52
C LEU A 46 2.84 -10.91 -3.00
N ALA A 47 3.57 -12.01 -2.76
CA ALA A 47 2.99 -13.22 -2.20
C ALA A 47 2.39 -13.00 -0.80
N ASP A 48 2.99 -12.14 0.02
CA ASP A 48 2.44 -11.76 1.32
C ASP A 48 1.13 -10.95 1.17
N ASP A 49 1.07 -10.00 0.26
CA ASP A 49 -0.18 -9.28 -0.06
C ASP A 49 -1.28 -10.26 -0.48
N GLU A 50 -1.00 -11.17 -1.40
CA GLU A 50 -1.94 -12.19 -1.87
C GLU A 50 -2.44 -13.09 -0.70
N LYS A 51 -1.52 -13.50 0.17
CA LYS A 51 -1.85 -14.30 1.36
C LYS A 51 -2.74 -13.53 2.34
N GLN A 52 -2.41 -12.27 2.62
CA GLN A 52 -3.20 -11.43 3.52
C GLN A 52 -4.61 -11.21 2.97
N MET A 53 -4.76 -10.96 1.66
CA MET A 53 -6.07 -10.86 1.01
C MET A 53 -6.87 -12.16 1.13
N ALA A 54 -6.24 -13.31 0.92
CA ALA A 54 -6.91 -14.61 1.01
C ALA A 54 -7.40 -14.92 2.43
N VAL A 55 -6.65 -14.51 3.46
CA VAL A 55 -6.97 -14.79 4.87
C VAL A 55 -7.96 -13.78 5.44
N ARG A 56 -7.82 -12.49 5.09
CA ARG A 56 -8.56 -11.39 5.74
C ARG A 56 -9.68 -10.81 4.88
N GLY A 57 -9.63 -11.04 3.57
CA GLY A 57 -10.39 -10.28 2.59
C GLY A 57 -9.70 -8.96 2.26
N GLY A 58 -9.83 -8.53 1.02
CA GLY A 58 -9.16 -7.32 0.57
C GLY A 58 -9.31 -7.10 -0.93
N VAL A 59 -8.61 -6.10 -1.42
CA VAL A 59 -8.53 -5.75 -2.83
C VAL A 59 -7.10 -5.41 -3.21
N ALA A 60 -6.67 -5.89 -4.36
CA ALA A 60 -5.44 -5.45 -5.01
C ALA A 60 -5.79 -4.80 -6.35
N LEU A 61 -5.31 -3.60 -6.57
CA LEU A 61 -5.62 -2.79 -7.75
C LEU A 61 -4.35 -2.29 -8.41
N VAL A 62 -4.41 -2.14 -9.72
CA VAL A 62 -3.36 -1.55 -10.54
C VAL A 62 -3.87 -0.32 -11.28
N ALA A 63 -3.03 0.70 -11.36
CA ALA A 63 -3.24 1.85 -12.23
C ALA A 63 -2.52 1.62 -13.56
N VAL A 64 -3.18 1.90 -14.67
CA VAL A 64 -2.65 1.65 -16.01
C VAL A 64 -2.52 2.99 -16.76
N ILE A 65 -1.34 3.26 -17.32
CA ILE A 65 -1.07 4.44 -18.17
C ILE A 65 -0.42 3.95 -19.47
N ALA A 66 -1.01 4.28 -20.60
CA ALA A 66 -0.52 3.89 -21.92
C ALA A 66 -0.24 2.38 -22.06
N GLY A 67 -1.03 1.55 -21.39
CA GLY A 67 -0.89 0.09 -21.41
C GLY A 67 0.14 -0.48 -20.43
N GLU A 68 0.83 0.37 -19.67
CA GLU A 68 1.81 -0.05 -18.66
C GLU A 68 1.23 0.05 -17.24
N ILE A 69 1.65 -0.83 -16.34
CA ILE A 69 1.30 -0.78 -14.93
C ILE A 69 2.09 0.37 -14.28
N ALA A 70 1.39 1.43 -13.96
CA ALA A 70 1.97 2.66 -13.38
C ALA A 70 2.05 2.63 -11.85
N GLY A 71 1.21 1.83 -11.20
CA GLY A 71 1.18 1.73 -9.75
C GLY A 71 0.31 0.57 -9.27
N TYR A 72 0.45 0.27 -7.99
CA TYR A 72 -0.24 -0.83 -7.34
C TYR A 72 -0.63 -0.44 -5.91
N VAL A 73 -1.80 -0.89 -5.47
CA VAL A 73 -2.25 -0.80 -4.08
C VAL A 73 -2.83 -2.14 -3.65
N CYS A 74 -2.50 -2.56 -2.44
CA CYS A 74 -3.18 -3.65 -1.74
C CYS A 74 -3.80 -3.11 -0.45
N CYS A 75 -5.07 -3.38 -0.24
CA CYS A 75 -5.82 -3.00 0.95
C CYS A 75 -6.57 -4.21 1.48
N VAL A 76 -6.36 -4.54 2.75
CA VAL A 76 -6.94 -5.71 3.41
C VAL A 76 -7.82 -5.29 4.57
N LEU A 77 -8.76 -6.15 4.95
CA LEU A 77 -9.52 -5.98 6.20
C LEU A 77 -8.64 -6.36 7.39
N SER A 78 -8.82 -5.67 8.49
CA SER A 78 -8.06 -5.85 9.72
C SER A 78 -8.99 -5.79 10.92
N ASP A 79 -8.66 -6.56 11.94
CA ASP A 79 -9.21 -6.41 13.28
C ASP A 79 -8.17 -5.69 14.13
N GLY A 80 -8.52 -4.51 14.62
CA GLY A 80 -7.61 -3.67 15.40
C GLY A 80 -7.30 -4.19 16.81
N GLY A 81 -7.85 -5.35 17.18
CA GLY A 81 -7.56 -6.03 18.43
C GLY A 81 -8.54 -5.71 19.57
N PRO A 82 -8.49 -6.53 20.64
CA PRO A 82 -9.48 -6.50 21.72
C PRO A 82 -9.41 -5.25 22.62
N PHE A 83 -8.29 -4.50 22.57
CA PHE A 83 -8.15 -3.25 23.33
C PHE A 83 -8.92 -2.08 22.72
N LEU A 84 -9.32 -2.17 21.45
CA LEU A 84 -10.19 -1.18 20.84
C LEU A 84 -11.64 -1.39 21.25
N ARG A 85 -12.40 -0.29 21.31
CA ARG A 85 -13.84 -0.35 21.44
C ARG A 85 -14.42 -1.19 20.28
N ALA A 86 -15.47 -1.95 20.55
CA ALA A 86 -16.04 -2.90 19.58
C ALA A 86 -16.44 -2.24 18.25
N ASP A 87 -16.97 -1.00 18.30
CA ASP A 87 -17.36 -0.22 17.13
C ASP A 87 -16.19 0.27 16.26
N LEU A 88 -14.95 0.21 16.79
CA LEU A 88 -13.72 0.65 16.10
C LEU A 88 -12.81 -0.51 15.65
N ARG A 89 -13.14 -1.75 15.99
CA ARG A 89 -12.26 -2.90 15.71
C ARG A 89 -12.15 -3.24 14.25
N ARG A 90 -13.29 -3.20 13.52
CA ARG A 90 -13.26 -3.50 12.09
C ARG A 90 -12.66 -2.34 11.32
N GLN A 91 -11.54 -2.60 10.69
CA GLN A 91 -10.73 -1.60 9.98
C GLN A 91 -10.32 -2.14 8.60
N ALA A 92 -9.83 -1.26 7.75
CA ALA A 92 -9.05 -1.61 6.57
C ALA A 92 -7.60 -1.15 6.76
N TYR A 93 -6.67 -1.79 6.06
CA TYR A 93 -5.25 -1.45 6.11
C TYR A 93 -4.62 -1.55 4.73
N VAL A 94 -3.96 -0.48 4.31
CA VAL A 94 -3.16 -0.47 3.08
C VAL A 94 -1.82 -1.12 3.38
N THR A 95 -1.62 -2.34 2.89
CA THR A 95 -0.38 -3.09 3.09
C THR A 95 0.72 -2.61 2.15
N THR A 96 0.34 -2.26 0.92
CA THR A 96 1.27 -1.79 -0.10
C THR A 96 0.63 -0.66 -0.90
N LEU A 97 1.38 0.41 -1.12
CA LEU A 97 1.10 1.45 -2.10
C LEU A 97 2.41 1.82 -2.78
N VAL A 98 2.48 1.63 -4.08
CA VAL A 98 3.67 1.98 -4.87
C VAL A 98 3.28 2.57 -6.22
N VAL A 99 4.02 3.58 -6.65
CA VAL A 99 3.94 4.16 -7.99
C VAL A 99 5.32 4.09 -8.62
N GLY A 100 5.38 3.53 -9.81
CA GLY A 100 6.62 3.45 -10.59
C GLY A 100 7.26 4.83 -10.78
N GLU A 101 8.57 4.90 -10.70
CA GLU A 101 9.32 6.17 -10.73
C GLU A 101 8.95 7.03 -11.94
N ALA A 102 8.80 6.40 -13.12
CA ALA A 102 8.43 7.08 -14.36
C ALA A 102 7.01 7.70 -14.35
N PHE A 103 6.16 7.30 -13.41
CA PHE A 103 4.75 7.72 -13.34
C PHE A 103 4.43 8.61 -12.14
N ARG A 104 5.43 8.94 -11.32
CA ARG A 104 5.26 9.81 -10.16
C ARG A 104 4.86 11.24 -10.56
N GLY A 105 4.21 11.96 -9.64
CA GLY A 105 3.77 13.34 -9.88
C GLY A 105 2.56 13.46 -10.81
N ARG A 106 1.89 12.36 -11.16
CA ARG A 106 0.73 12.33 -12.06
C ARG A 106 -0.60 11.98 -11.34
N GLY A 107 -0.62 12.03 -10.01
CA GLY A 107 -1.82 11.73 -9.24
C GLY A 107 -2.13 10.23 -9.07
N VAL A 108 -1.25 9.33 -9.52
CA VAL A 108 -1.49 7.87 -9.48
C VAL A 108 -1.70 7.37 -8.06
N ALA A 109 -0.87 7.78 -7.11
CA ALA A 109 -0.99 7.36 -5.72
C ALA A 109 -2.32 7.82 -5.09
N THR A 110 -2.73 9.05 -5.35
CA THR A 110 -4.01 9.59 -4.87
C THR A 110 -5.17 8.80 -5.43
N ALA A 111 -5.17 8.53 -6.73
CA ALA A 111 -6.23 7.75 -7.38
C ALA A 111 -6.32 6.30 -6.84
N LEU A 112 -5.18 5.65 -6.58
CA LEU A 112 -5.14 4.33 -5.95
C LEU A 112 -5.65 4.37 -4.50
N LEU A 113 -5.32 5.40 -3.73
CA LEU A 113 -5.85 5.58 -2.37
C LEU A 113 -7.35 5.86 -2.38
N ASP A 114 -7.88 6.63 -3.34
CA ASP A 114 -9.31 6.86 -3.50
C ASP A 114 -10.07 5.54 -3.70
N GLU A 115 -9.52 4.63 -4.51
CA GLU A 115 -10.12 3.31 -4.71
C GLU A 115 -10.02 2.42 -3.45
N ALA A 116 -8.89 2.45 -2.73
CA ALA A 116 -8.73 1.74 -1.48
C ALA A 116 -9.71 2.26 -0.41
N GLU A 117 -9.91 3.57 -0.33
CA GLU A 117 -10.91 4.16 0.57
C GLU A 117 -12.34 3.80 0.15
N ARG A 118 -12.62 3.77 -1.15
CA ARG A 118 -13.93 3.33 -1.67
C ARG A 118 -14.23 1.88 -1.30
N PHE A 119 -13.23 0.99 -1.45
CA PHE A 119 -13.32 -0.38 -0.97
C PHE A 119 -13.59 -0.44 0.54
N ALA A 120 -12.83 0.28 1.36
CA ALA A 120 -12.97 0.31 2.80
C ALA A 120 -14.39 0.77 3.22
N ARG A 121 -14.89 1.84 2.62
CA ARG A 121 -16.27 2.34 2.87
C ARG A 121 -17.34 1.31 2.52
N ALA A 122 -17.15 0.56 1.42
CA ALA A 122 -18.08 -0.50 1.03
C ALA A 122 -18.08 -1.69 2.01
N GLN A 123 -17.03 -1.84 2.82
CA GLN A 123 -16.92 -2.87 3.85
C GLN A 123 -17.45 -2.43 5.23
N ASP A 124 -17.99 -1.23 5.33
CA ASP A 124 -18.52 -0.66 6.59
C ASP A 124 -17.49 -0.74 7.74
N VAL A 125 -16.27 -0.31 7.47
CA VAL A 125 -15.19 -0.26 8.46
C VAL A 125 -15.10 1.10 9.12
N ALA A 126 -14.61 1.14 10.36
CA ALA A 126 -14.50 2.36 11.16
C ALA A 126 -13.35 3.28 10.70
N ALA A 127 -12.28 2.69 10.13
CA ALA A 127 -11.08 3.41 9.74
C ALA A 127 -10.31 2.67 8.65
N ILE A 128 -9.49 3.41 7.92
CA ILE A 128 -8.43 2.88 7.04
C ILE A 128 -7.08 3.34 7.57
N GLY A 129 -6.15 2.42 7.72
CA GLY A 129 -4.79 2.69 8.19
C GLY A 129 -3.76 2.47 7.08
N VAL A 130 -2.59 3.07 7.26
CA VAL A 130 -1.41 2.85 6.44
C VAL A 130 -0.16 3.03 7.29
N GLY A 131 0.86 2.21 7.06
CA GLY A 131 2.17 2.40 7.67
C GLY A 131 3.06 3.27 6.79
N VAL A 132 3.92 4.06 7.42
CA VAL A 132 4.95 4.84 6.74
C VAL A 132 6.24 4.82 7.57
N LEU A 133 7.38 4.62 6.90
CA LEU A 133 8.67 4.70 7.57
C LEU A 133 8.95 6.13 8.03
N ALA A 134 9.40 6.28 9.27
CA ALA A 134 9.85 7.57 9.79
C ALA A 134 10.98 8.11 8.89
N GLY A 135 10.82 9.33 8.42
CA GLY A 135 11.75 9.95 7.47
C GLY A 135 11.38 9.76 5.99
N ASN A 136 10.39 8.94 5.64
CA ASN A 136 9.82 8.91 4.30
C ASN A 136 8.87 10.09 4.10
N ARG A 137 9.44 11.30 4.00
CA ARG A 137 8.69 12.56 3.97
C ARG A 137 7.73 12.66 2.80
N GLY A 138 8.06 12.07 1.66
CA GLY A 138 7.20 12.07 0.49
C GLY A 138 5.90 11.30 0.74
N ALA A 139 6.00 10.11 1.31
CA ALA A 139 4.83 9.31 1.68
C ALA A 139 4.04 9.95 2.84
N GLU A 140 4.72 10.45 3.87
CA GLU A 140 4.06 11.17 4.98
C GLU A 140 3.21 12.34 4.48
N GLN A 141 3.76 13.18 3.60
CA GLN A 141 3.05 14.32 3.03
C GLN A 141 1.88 13.89 2.13
N LEU A 142 2.05 12.82 1.35
CA LEU A 142 0.95 12.26 0.55
C LEU A 142 -0.21 11.83 1.43
N TYR A 143 0.07 11.04 2.46
CA TYR A 143 -0.96 10.53 3.37
C TYR A 143 -1.64 11.65 4.15
N GLN A 144 -0.89 12.64 4.63
CA GLN A 144 -1.46 13.81 5.32
C GLN A 144 -2.38 14.62 4.40
N ARG A 145 -1.97 14.87 3.14
CA ARG A 145 -2.84 15.55 2.17
C ARG A 145 -4.09 14.75 1.83
N PHE A 146 -4.01 13.42 1.87
CA PHE A 146 -5.16 12.54 1.66
C PHE A 146 -6.10 12.48 2.87
N GLY A 147 -5.69 12.97 4.04
CA GLY A 147 -6.49 13.03 5.26
C GLY A 147 -6.08 12.05 6.36
N PHE A 148 -4.99 11.29 6.18
CA PHE A 148 -4.42 10.49 7.26
C PHE A 148 -3.74 11.38 8.30
N ALA A 149 -3.85 10.99 9.57
CA ALA A 149 -3.15 11.61 10.68
C ALA A 149 -2.28 10.57 11.41
N PRO A 150 -1.15 10.99 12.00
CA PRO A 150 -0.34 10.10 12.83
C PRO A 150 -1.18 9.46 13.95
N HIS A 151 -1.10 8.15 14.10
CA HIS A 151 -1.90 7.39 15.08
C HIS A 151 -1.05 6.60 16.06
N ALA A 152 0.02 5.96 15.58
CA ALA A 152 0.94 5.18 16.40
C ALA A 152 2.38 5.39 15.94
N VAL A 153 3.32 5.18 16.84
CA VAL A 153 4.75 5.21 16.55
C VAL A 153 5.34 3.84 16.88
N GLU A 154 5.99 3.23 15.91
CA GLU A 154 6.80 2.04 16.10
C GLU A 154 8.24 2.45 16.37
N MET A 155 8.84 1.88 17.40
CA MET A 155 10.23 2.15 17.80
C MET A 155 11.05 0.87 17.71
N VAL A 156 12.20 0.93 17.06
CA VAL A 156 13.10 -0.20 16.86
C VAL A 156 14.44 0.06 17.49
N LYS A 157 14.94 -0.91 18.29
CA LYS A 157 16.31 -0.94 18.79
C LYS A 157 17.04 -2.11 18.15
N ARG A 158 18.03 -1.82 17.32
CA ARG A 158 18.92 -2.87 16.77
C ARG A 158 19.82 -3.43 17.87
N LEU A 159 19.96 -4.76 17.93
CA LEU A 159 20.75 -5.46 18.92
C LEU A 159 22.07 -5.99 18.37
N ARG A 160 22.31 -5.85 17.06
CA ARG A 160 23.53 -6.20 16.32
C ARG A 160 23.65 -5.30 15.09
#